data_6289321b04d3967a15a7339ed95df6e5
#
_entry.id   6289321b04d3967a15a7339ed95df6e5
#
_cell.length_a   1.000
_cell.length_b   1.000
_cell.length_c   1.000
_cell.angle_alpha   90.00
_cell.angle_beta   90.00
_cell.angle_gamma   90.00
#
_symmetry.space_group_name_H-M   'P 1'
#
loop_
_entity.id
_entity.type
_entity.pdbx_description
1 polymer ?
#
loop_
_entity_poly.entity_id
_entity_poly.type
_entity_poly.pdbx_seq_one_letter_code
_entity_poly.pdbx_strand_id
1 'polypeptide(L)'
;KLTRAMSASLQFPDKDFDLIHLHGAWAREFNVERTPVMHTTQSVQSFRGSSSHLHNPFAVLARKDAGEDSGEVYGLSLIYSSNFLIETDVDAFDTLRVNAGINDRAFAWTLQSGESFATPECVLVYSDKGLGEMSRTYHKLYRRNLARGKYRDKARPVLLNSWEGVYMDFTGEKLKSMARCAAKLGIELFVLDDGWFGA
;
A
#
# COMPACT_ATOMS: atom_id res chain seq x y z
N LYS A 1 -4.32 22.51 19.76
CA LYS A 1 -4.74 21.16 19.41
C LYS A 1 -4.72 21.03 17.89
N LEU A 2 -4.00 20.03 17.36
CA LEU A 2 -3.98 19.68 15.95
C LEU A 2 -5.10 18.67 15.68
N THR A 3 -5.97 18.95 14.73
CA THR A 3 -7.14 18.09 14.40
C THR A 3 -7.10 17.57 12.98
N ARG A 4 -6.16 18.05 12.15
CA ARG A 4 -5.91 17.58 10.79
C ARG A 4 -4.42 17.65 10.49
N ALA A 5 -3.87 16.59 9.90
CA ALA A 5 -2.45 16.50 9.55
C ALA A 5 -2.31 15.81 8.18
N MET A 6 -2.18 16.63 7.13
CA MET A 6 -1.92 16.16 5.78
C MET A 6 -0.43 16.19 5.50
N SER A 7 0.09 15.11 4.94
CA SER A 7 1.51 14.95 4.57
C SER A 7 1.81 15.54 3.20
N ALA A 8 0.82 15.52 2.30
CA ALA A 8 0.93 16.09 0.97
C ALA A 8 -0.38 16.76 0.57
N SER A 9 -0.25 17.88 -0.18
CA SER A 9 -1.35 18.56 -0.84
C SER A 9 -0.87 19.00 -2.21
N LEU A 10 -1.54 18.52 -3.26
CA LEU A 10 -1.25 18.86 -4.65
C LEU A 10 -2.46 19.56 -5.25
N GLN A 11 -2.20 20.48 -6.18
CA GLN A 11 -3.24 21.16 -6.92
C GLN A 11 -2.95 21.07 -8.42
N PHE A 12 -3.99 20.74 -9.21
CA PHE A 12 -3.94 20.65 -10.65
C PHE A 12 -4.91 21.68 -11.25
N PRO A 13 -4.57 22.28 -12.38
CA PRO A 13 -5.40 23.33 -12.98
C PRO A 13 -6.71 22.80 -13.59
N ASP A 14 -6.84 21.48 -13.74
CA ASP A 14 -8.01 20.82 -14.33
C ASP A 14 -8.29 19.48 -13.61
N LYS A 15 -9.48 18.94 -13.83
CA LYS A 15 -9.94 17.66 -13.28
C LYS A 15 -9.88 16.48 -14.26
N ASP A 16 -9.23 16.64 -15.40
CA ASP A 16 -9.23 15.64 -16.47
C ASP A 16 -8.33 14.43 -16.15
N PHE A 17 -8.63 13.80 -15.02
CA PHE A 17 -7.95 12.64 -14.49
C PHE A 17 -8.94 11.53 -14.12
N ASP A 18 -8.42 10.32 -14.05
CA ASP A 18 -9.00 9.22 -13.33
C ASP A 18 -8.24 9.02 -12.01
N LEU A 19 -8.97 8.70 -10.96
CA LEU A 19 -8.43 8.22 -9.69
C LEU A 19 -8.31 6.70 -9.76
N ILE A 20 -7.10 6.19 -9.56
CA ILE A 20 -6.82 4.76 -9.46
C ILE A 20 -6.44 4.43 -8.03
N HIS A 21 -7.06 3.40 -7.47
CA HIS A 21 -6.70 2.88 -6.14
C HIS A 21 -6.78 1.37 -6.09
N LEU A 22 -6.28 0.81 -4.97
CA LEU A 22 -6.26 -0.61 -4.72
C LEU A 22 -7.21 -0.94 -3.58
N HIS A 23 -8.02 -1.98 -3.76
CA HIS A 23 -8.89 -2.53 -2.74
C HIS A 23 -8.82 -4.05 -2.71
N GLY A 24 -9.40 -4.69 -1.70
CA GLY A 24 -9.46 -6.13 -1.69
C GLY A 24 -10.03 -6.72 -0.41
N ALA A 25 -9.89 -8.02 -0.32
CA ALA A 25 -10.24 -8.84 0.83
C ALA A 25 -9.19 -9.94 0.98
N TRP A 26 -9.24 -10.67 2.08
CA TRP A 26 -8.42 -11.86 2.25
C TRP A 26 -8.55 -12.81 1.05
N ALA A 27 -7.42 -13.26 0.52
CA ALA A 27 -7.27 -14.06 -0.70
C ALA A 27 -7.78 -13.40 -2.00
N ARG A 28 -8.08 -12.09 -1.97
CA ARG A 28 -8.48 -11.27 -3.13
C ARG A 28 -7.98 -9.84 -2.98
N GLU A 29 -6.68 -9.70 -2.75
CA GLU A 29 -6.00 -8.43 -2.53
C GLU A 29 -5.68 -7.74 -3.87
N PHE A 30 -5.38 -6.44 -3.80
CA PHE A 30 -4.86 -5.61 -4.89
C PHE A 30 -5.74 -5.55 -6.14
N ASN A 31 -7.06 -5.56 -5.98
CA ASN A 31 -7.94 -5.25 -7.12
C ASN A 31 -7.77 -3.76 -7.47
N VAL A 32 -7.57 -3.50 -8.75
CA VAL A 32 -7.42 -2.15 -9.28
C VAL A 32 -8.78 -1.59 -9.60
N GLU A 33 -9.11 -0.44 -9.02
CA GLU A 33 -10.30 0.36 -9.36
C GLU A 33 -9.84 1.65 -10.02
N ARG A 34 -10.45 2.02 -11.16
CA ARG A 34 -10.18 3.24 -11.89
C ARG A 34 -11.49 3.98 -12.13
N THR A 35 -11.64 5.16 -11.55
CA THR A 35 -12.86 5.96 -11.61
C THR A 35 -12.57 7.40 -12.05
N PRO A 36 -13.40 8.02 -12.88
CA PRO A 36 -13.22 9.42 -13.24
C PRO A 36 -13.25 10.34 -12.01
N VAL A 37 -12.39 11.35 -12.02
CA VAL A 37 -12.48 12.44 -11.05
C VAL A 37 -13.71 13.28 -11.37
N MET A 38 -14.53 13.56 -10.35
CA MET A 38 -15.82 14.25 -10.47
C MET A 38 -15.87 15.48 -9.56
N HIS A 39 -16.83 16.38 -9.82
CA HIS A 39 -17.16 17.53 -8.94
C HIS A 39 -17.77 17.05 -7.61
N THR A 40 -16.94 16.50 -6.77
CA THR A 40 -17.26 16.05 -5.42
C THR A 40 -15.95 15.70 -4.72
N THR A 41 -16.02 15.41 -3.44
CA THR A 41 -14.91 14.79 -2.73
C THR A 41 -14.96 13.27 -2.91
N GLN A 42 -13.93 12.68 -3.54
CA GLN A 42 -13.73 11.24 -3.62
C GLN A 42 -12.59 10.87 -2.66
N SER A 43 -12.69 9.75 -1.97
CA SER A 43 -11.66 9.37 -1.01
C SER A 43 -11.34 7.89 -0.99
N VAL A 44 -10.06 7.58 -0.73
CA VAL A 44 -9.56 6.27 -0.36
C VAL A 44 -9.07 6.37 1.07
N GLN A 45 -9.63 5.60 2.00
CA GLN A 45 -9.36 5.81 3.41
C GLN A 45 -9.50 4.55 4.27
N SER A 46 -8.88 4.59 5.42
CA SER A 46 -9.15 3.67 6.53
C SER A 46 -9.31 4.45 7.84
N PHE A 47 -10.26 4.02 8.66
CA PHE A 47 -10.45 4.48 10.05
C PHE A 47 -10.72 3.29 10.99
N ARG A 48 -10.10 2.15 10.69
CA ARG A 48 -10.24 0.87 11.40
C ARG A 48 -9.11 0.58 12.38
N GLY A 49 -8.23 1.57 12.60
CA GLY A 49 -7.02 1.42 13.41
C GLY A 49 -5.78 1.05 12.60
N SER A 50 -5.95 0.48 11.41
CA SER A 50 -4.85 0.13 10.50
C SER A 50 -5.24 0.35 9.04
N SER A 51 -4.26 0.62 8.19
CA SER A 51 -4.38 0.33 6.77
C SER A 51 -4.39 -1.20 6.60
N SER A 52 -5.13 -1.72 5.63
CA SER A 52 -5.27 -3.16 5.44
C SER A 52 -5.37 -3.50 3.96
N HIS A 53 -5.54 -4.78 3.66
CA HIS A 53 -5.85 -5.23 2.30
C HIS A 53 -7.19 -4.70 1.76
N LEU A 54 -8.06 -4.15 2.62
CA LEU A 54 -9.32 -3.54 2.19
C LEU A 54 -9.12 -2.26 1.40
N HIS A 55 -8.20 -1.39 1.85
CA HIS A 55 -7.79 -0.18 1.15
C HIS A 55 -6.32 0.09 1.44
N ASN A 56 -5.53 0.21 0.39
CA ASN A 56 -4.12 0.52 0.51
C ASN A 56 -3.91 2.05 0.61
N PRO A 57 -2.93 2.54 1.38
CA PRO A 57 -2.59 3.96 1.46
C PRO A 57 -1.82 4.42 0.21
N PHE A 58 -2.43 4.17 -0.94
CA PHE A 58 -1.88 4.40 -2.27
C PHE A 58 -2.97 4.82 -3.24
N ALA A 59 -2.68 5.82 -4.04
CA ALA A 59 -3.55 6.26 -5.12
C ALA A 59 -2.74 6.79 -6.31
N VAL A 60 -3.35 6.80 -7.47
CA VAL A 60 -2.78 7.41 -8.67
C VAL A 60 -3.81 8.33 -9.31
N LEU A 61 -3.38 9.52 -9.71
CA LEU A 61 -4.07 10.32 -10.71
C LEU A 61 -3.48 10.00 -12.06
N ALA A 62 -4.28 9.51 -12.98
CA ALA A 62 -3.89 9.18 -14.33
C ALA A 62 -4.70 10.02 -15.32
N ARG A 63 -4.05 10.62 -16.34
CA ARG A 63 -4.80 11.18 -17.45
C ARG A 63 -5.68 10.10 -18.07
N LYS A 64 -6.81 10.49 -18.64
CA LYS A 64 -7.81 9.52 -19.18
C LYS A 64 -7.24 8.59 -20.26
N ASP A 65 -6.30 9.07 -21.02
CA ASP A 65 -5.58 8.34 -22.06
C ASP A 65 -4.34 7.59 -21.55
N ALA A 66 -4.00 7.76 -20.28
CA ALA A 66 -2.83 7.08 -19.69
C ALA A 66 -3.08 5.57 -19.52
N GLY A 67 -2.12 4.80 -20.02
CA GLY A 67 -2.07 3.34 -19.94
C GLY A 67 -0.83 2.84 -19.23
N GLU A 68 -0.44 1.61 -19.52
CA GLU A 68 0.74 0.98 -18.93
C GLU A 68 2.04 1.63 -19.42
N ASP A 69 2.15 1.91 -20.73
CA ASP A 69 3.39 2.32 -21.38
C ASP A 69 3.40 3.79 -21.86
N SER A 70 2.31 4.54 -21.65
CA SER A 70 2.17 5.92 -22.11
C SER A 70 1.21 6.73 -21.27
N GLY A 71 1.35 8.06 -21.35
CA GLY A 71 0.47 9.02 -20.69
C GLY A 71 0.98 9.46 -19.32
N GLU A 72 0.41 10.57 -18.87
CA GLU A 72 0.82 11.26 -17.66
C GLU A 72 0.12 10.69 -16.42
N VAL A 73 0.90 10.33 -15.42
CA VAL A 73 0.40 9.78 -14.16
C VAL A 73 1.16 10.35 -12.95
N TYR A 74 0.44 10.50 -11.83
CA TYR A 74 0.95 10.96 -10.55
C TYR A 74 0.60 9.94 -9.48
N GLY A 75 1.59 9.20 -8.97
CA GLY A 75 1.42 8.26 -7.87
C GLY A 75 1.61 8.94 -6.52
N LEU A 76 0.76 8.59 -5.56
CA LEU A 76 0.83 9.02 -4.17
C LEU A 76 0.89 7.77 -3.29
N SER A 77 1.97 7.60 -2.54
CA SER A 77 2.14 6.51 -1.56
C SER A 77 2.37 7.10 -0.18
N LEU A 78 1.39 6.97 0.69
CA LEU A 78 1.52 7.38 2.09
C LEU A 78 2.17 6.27 2.89
N ILE A 79 3.32 6.54 3.48
CA ILE A 79 4.08 5.57 4.29
C ILE A 79 3.53 5.56 5.71
N TYR A 80 2.36 4.94 5.86
CA TYR A 80 1.63 4.93 7.10
C TYR A 80 0.75 3.69 7.22
N SER A 81 0.81 2.99 8.34
CA SER A 81 0.12 1.71 8.56
C SER A 81 -1.15 1.83 9.43
N SER A 82 -1.60 3.04 9.73
CA SER A 82 -2.77 3.29 10.57
C SER A 82 -3.91 3.94 9.77
N ASN A 83 -4.76 4.72 10.45
CA ASN A 83 -5.89 5.41 9.82
C ASN A 83 -5.41 6.49 8.85
N PHE A 84 -5.64 6.31 7.58
CA PHE A 84 -5.20 7.22 6.53
C PHE A 84 -6.37 7.79 5.73
N LEU A 85 -6.10 8.90 5.07
CA LEU A 85 -6.99 9.54 4.12
C LEU A 85 -6.19 10.00 2.90
N ILE A 86 -6.62 9.59 1.71
CA ILE A 86 -6.27 10.21 0.44
C ILE A 86 -7.58 10.68 -0.16
N GLU A 87 -7.69 11.97 -0.46
CA GLU A 87 -8.92 12.55 -1.00
C GLU A 87 -8.63 13.43 -2.21
N THR A 88 -9.55 13.45 -3.15
CA THR A 88 -9.61 14.40 -4.24
C THR A 88 -10.82 15.29 -4.06
N ASP A 89 -10.67 16.58 -4.36
CA ASP A 89 -11.74 17.56 -4.32
C ASP A 89 -11.64 18.46 -5.55
N VAL A 90 -12.77 18.68 -6.22
CA VAL A 90 -12.86 19.52 -7.42
C VAL A 90 -13.75 20.70 -7.13
N ASP A 91 -13.20 21.90 -7.28
CA ASP A 91 -13.94 23.15 -7.06
C ASP A 91 -14.81 23.55 -8.28
N ALA A 92 -15.52 24.67 -8.14
CA ALA A 92 -16.40 25.20 -9.18
C ALA A 92 -15.69 25.68 -10.45
N PHE A 93 -14.37 25.74 -10.45
CA PHE A 93 -13.51 26.17 -11.56
C PHE A 93 -12.74 25.01 -12.20
N ASP A 94 -13.18 23.77 -11.93
CA ASP A 94 -12.50 22.54 -12.37
C ASP A 94 -11.09 22.31 -11.77
N THR A 95 -10.70 23.10 -10.76
CA THR A 95 -9.42 22.92 -10.09
C THR A 95 -9.48 21.67 -9.21
N LEU A 96 -8.58 20.73 -9.46
CA LEU A 96 -8.45 19.51 -8.67
C LEU A 96 -7.42 19.70 -7.55
N ARG A 97 -7.83 19.40 -6.32
CA ARG A 97 -6.93 19.27 -5.18
C ARG A 97 -6.86 17.82 -4.72
N VAL A 98 -5.66 17.37 -4.37
CA VAL A 98 -5.43 16.05 -3.79
C VAL A 98 -4.69 16.20 -2.48
N ASN A 99 -5.22 15.62 -1.41
CA ASN A 99 -4.60 15.60 -0.10
C ASN A 99 -4.32 14.15 0.31
N ALA A 100 -3.19 13.90 0.98
CA ALA A 100 -2.86 12.61 1.56
C ALA A 100 -2.29 12.79 2.97
N GLY A 101 -2.75 12.03 3.94
CA GLY A 101 -2.29 12.15 5.31
C GLY A 101 -3.03 11.26 6.31
N ILE A 102 -2.95 11.65 7.58
CA ILE A 102 -3.67 10.98 8.66
C ILE A 102 -5.17 11.25 8.51
N ASN A 103 -5.98 10.20 8.67
CA ASN A 103 -7.43 10.34 8.69
C ASN A 103 -7.87 11.20 9.89
N ASP A 104 -8.55 12.30 9.62
CA ASP A 104 -8.91 13.30 10.63
C ASP A 104 -10.17 12.94 11.44
N ARG A 105 -10.90 11.90 11.06
CA ARG A 105 -12.20 11.53 11.65
C ARG A 105 -12.16 11.30 13.17
N ALA A 106 -11.05 10.77 13.68
CA ALA A 106 -10.85 10.56 15.12
C ALA A 106 -9.47 11.06 15.57
N PHE A 107 -8.85 11.94 14.77
CA PHE A 107 -7.51 12.44 15.06
C PHE A 107 -7.57 13.73 15.89
N ALA A 108 -6.82 13.73 16.97
CA ALA A 108 -6.56 14.92 17.75
C ALA A 108 -5.23 14.79 18.49
N TRP A 109 -4.34 15.74 18.27
CA TRP A 109 -3.04 15.78 18.92
C TRP A 109 -2.85 17.10 19.67
N THR A 110 -2.45 17.03 20.94
CA THR A 110 -2.16 18.23 21.72
C THR A 110 -0.67 18.52 21.62
N LEU A 111 -0.32 19.68 21.07
CA LEU A 111 1.03 20.21 21.07
C LEU A 111 1.16 21.23 22.20
N GLN A 112 2.19 21.09 23.00
CA GLN A 112 2.59 22.11 23.98
C GLN A 112 3.55 23.12 23.33
N SER A 113 3.81 24.22 24.01
CA SER A 113 4.76 25.20 23.50
C SER A 113 6.16 24.58 23.36
N GLY A 114 6.75 24.71 22.18
CA GLY A 114 8.07 24.16 21.87
C GLY A 114 8.06 22.71 21.36
N GLU A 115 6.91 22.02 21.36
CA GLU A 115 6.80 20.67 20.79
C GLU A 115 6.61 20.70 19.26
N SER A 116 6.95 19.61 18.62
CA SER A 116 6.75 19.39 17.18
C SER A 116 5.94 18.11 16.92
N PHE A 117 5.24 18.09 15.79
CA PHE A 117 4.54 16.92 15.28
C PHE A 117 5.04 16.61 13.88
N ALA A 118 5.53 15.39 13.65
CA ALA A 118 5.94 14.94 12.34
C ALA A 118 4.78 14.16 11.69
N THR A 119 4.38 14.58 10.49
CA THR A 119 3.42 13.82 9.68
C THR A 119 4.09 12.58 9.09
N PRO A 120 3.32 11.53 8.74
CA PRO A 120 3.84 10.43 7.93
C PRO A 120 4.46 10.93 6.62
N GLU A 121 5.44 10.21 6.09
CA GLU A 121 5.99 10.52 4.77
C GLU A 121 4.96 10.20 3.67
N CYS A 122 4.87 11.06 2.66
CA CYS A 122 4.13 10.80 1.43
C CYS A 122 5.11 10.84 0.26
N VAL A 123 5.23 9.72 -0.43
CA VAL A 123 6.11 9.61 -1.60
C VAL A 123 5.31 9.88 -2.85
N LEU A 124 5.73 10.89 -3.60
CA LEU A 124 5.13 11.29 -4.87
C LEU A 124 6.00 10.83 -6.03
N VAL A 125 5.39 10.27 -7.06
CA VAL A 125 6.07 9.86 -8.30
C VAL A 125 5.29 10.40 -9.49
N TYR A 126 5.99 11.08 -10.37
CA TYR A 126 5.48 11.50 -11.67
C TYR A 126 6.05 10.61 -12.78
N SER A 127 5.25 10.31 -13.79
CA SER A 127 5.69 9.67 -15.02
C SER A 127 4.85 10.20 -16.20
N ASP A 128 5.52 10.48 -17.31
CA ASP A 128 4.92 10.76 -18.62
C ASP A 128 4.90 9.51 -19.53
N LYS A 129 5.36 8.37 -18.98
CA LYS A 129 5.47 7.06 -19.64
C LYS A 129 4.58 6.01 -19.02
N GLY A 130 3.42 6.44 -18.52
CA GLY A 130 2.39 5.57 -17.99
C GLY A 130 2.68 4.93 -16.63
N LEU A 131 1.80 4.01 -16.27
CA LEU A 131 1.76 3.33 -14.98
C LEU A 131 2.98 2.42 -14.75
N GLY A 132 3.48 1.78 -15.80
CA GLY A 132 4.63 0.87 -15.71
C GLY A 132 5.91 1.59 -15.27
N GLU A 133 6.22 2.76 -15.84
CA GLU A 133 7.39 3.52 -15.41
C GLU A 133 7.22 4.08 -13.99
N MET A 134 6.04 4.57 -13.64
CA MET A 134 5.72 4.97 -12.26
C MET A 134 5.95 3.80 -11.29
N SER A 135 5.43 2.61 -11.59
CA SER A 135 5.59 1.41 -10.79
C SER A 135 7.06 1.02 -10.62
N ARG A 136 7.83 1.00 -11.71
CA ARG A 136 9.28 0.74 -11.66
C ARG A 136 10.04 1.76 -10.82
N THR A 137 9.61 3.01 -10.82
CA THR A 137 10.20 4.07 -9.99
C THR A 137 9.95 3.82 -8.51
N TYR A 138 8.73 3.43 -8.12
CA TYR A 138 8.44 2.99 -6.75
C TYR A 138 9.25 1.76 -6.36
N HIS A 139 9.39 0.75 -7.23
CA HIS A 139 10.19 -0.43 -6.94
C HIS A 139 11.66 -0.10 -6.67
N LYS A 140 12.24 0.83 -7.44
CA LYS A 140 13.61 1.33 -7.21
C LYS A 140 13.73 2.02 -5.84
N LEU A 141 12.76 2.86 -5.50
CA LEU A 141 12.71 3.54 -4.21
C LEU A 141 12.62 2.54 -3.06
N TYR A 142 11.66 1.61 -3.12
CA TYR A 142 11.45 0.62 -2.06
C TYR A 142 12.65 -0.28 -1.87
N ARG A 143 13.31 -0.70 -2.96
CA ARG A 143 14.53 -1.48 -2.88
C ARG A 143 15.66 -0.71 -2.20
N ARG A 144 15.82 0.58 -2.48
CA ARG A 144 16.91 1.40 -1.93
C ARG A 144 16.67 1.85 -0.50
N ASN A 145 15.45 2.25 -0.18
CA ASN A 145 15.13 2.99 1.03
C ASN A 145 14.31 2.18 2.04
N LEU A 146 13.46 1.25 1.60
CA LEU A 146 12.56 0.50 2.47
C LEU A 146 13.06 -0.92 2.75
N ALA A 147 13.43 -1.68 1.72
CA ALA A 147 13.91 -3.04 1.88
C ALA A 147 15.26 -3.07 2.62
N ARG A 148 15.36 -3.92 3.65
CA ARG A 148 16.54 -4.04 4.52
C ARG A 148 16.97 -5.50 4.66
N GLY A 149 18.17 -5.70 5.25
CA GLY A 149 18.72 -7.00 5.55
C GLY A 149 19.27 -7.74 4.32
N LYS A 150 19.67 -8.99 4.54
CA LYS A 150 20.40 -9.80 3.56
C LYS A 150 19.61 -10.09 2.27
N TYR A 151 18.29 -10.05 2.33
CA TYR A 151 17.43 -10.36 1.20
C TYR A 151 17.00 -9.13 0.38
N ARG A 152 17.56 -7.96 0.64
CA ARG A 152 17.37 -6.80 -0.20
C ARG A 152 17.84 -7.03 -1.64
N ASP A 153 19.01 -7.64 -1.78
CA ASP A 153 19.71 -7.85 -3.06
C ASP A 153 19.93 -9.35 -3.39
N LYS A 154 19.37 -10.26 -2.59
CA LYS A 154 19.45 -11.70 -2.82
C LYS A 154 18.07 -12.29 -3.05
N ALA A 155 17.98 -13.30 -3.88
CA ALA A 155 16.80 -14.11 -4.00
C ALA A 155 16.41 -14.70 -2.64
N ARG A 156 15.14 -14.74 -2.36
CA ARG A 156 14.62 -15.45 -1.18
C ARG A 156 14.65 -16.94 -1.43
N PRO A 157 14.83 -17.77 -0.37
CA PRO A 157 14.78 -19.21 -0.51
C PRO A 157 13.38 -19.64 -1.01
N VAL A 158 13.36 -20.70 -1.81
CA VAL A 158 12.12 -21.38 -2.18
C VAL A 158 11.52 -21.99 -0.92
N LEU A 159 10.30 -21.57 -0.57
CA LEU A 159 9.68 -21.86 0.71
C LEU A 159 8.47 -22.79 0.54
N LEU A 160 8.35 -23.77 1.44
CA LEU A 160 7.12 -24.53 1.70
C LEU A 160 6.60 -24.18 3.10
N ASN A 161 5.36 -23.73 3.17
CA ASN A 161 4.61 -23.53 4.40
C ASN A 161 3.74 -24.77 4.69
N SER A 162 3.65 -25.17 5.95
CA SER A 162 2.90 -26.37 6.35
C SER A 162 1.38 -26.20 6.28
N TRP A 163 0.86 -24.96 6.33
CA TRP A 163 -0.55 -24.66 6.60
C TRP A 163 -1.51 -25.39 5.67
N GLU A 164 -1.43 -25.14 4.36
CA GLU A 164 -2.34 -25.76 3.38
C GLU A 164 -2.21 -27.29 3.30
N GLY A 165 -1.10 -27.86 3.76
CA GLY A 165 -0.88 -29.29 3.74
C GLY A 165 -1.46 -30.05 4.92
N VAL A 166 -1.57 -29.41 6.09
CA VAL A 166 -1.93 -30.12 7.32
C VAL A 166 -2.80 -29.31 8.30
N TYR A 167 -2.95 -28.00 8.08
CA TYR A 167 -3.62 -27.11 9.02
C TYR A 167 -3.13 -27.32 10.47
N MET A 168 -4.05 -27.54 11.43
CA MET A 168 -3.76 -27.82 12.82
C MET A 168 -3.51 -29.32 13.10
N ASP A 169 -3.80 -30.22 12.15
CA ASP A 169 -3.70 -31.68 12.32
C ASP A 169 -2.32 -32.20 11.91
N PHE A 170 -1.33 -32.01 12.77
CA PHE A 170 0.02 -32.51 12.52
C PHE A 170 0.71 -33.07 13.78
N THR A 171 1.69 -33.93 13.52
CA THR A 171 2.68 -34.39 14.50
C THR A 171 4.07 -34.01 14.04
N GLY A 172 5.04 -34.02 14.93
CA GLY A 172 6.45 -33.77 14.59
C GLY A 172 6.95 -34.69 13.49
N GLU A 173 6.54 -35.97 13.47
CA GLU A 173 6.94 -36.94 12.43
C GLU A 173 6.32 -36.60 11.07
N LYS A 174 5.06 -36.15 11.03
CA LYS A 174 4.41 -35.73 9.80
C LYS A 174 5.13 -34.50 9.19
N LEU A 175 5.46 -33.50 10.03
CA LEU A 175 6.22 -32.32 9.58
C LEU A 175 7.62 -32.68 9.09
N LYS A 176 8.35 -33.56 9.80
CA LYS A 176 9.67 -34.04 9.35
C LYS A 176 9.59 -34.77 8.01
N SER A 177 8.52 -35.58 7.80
CA SER A 177 8.30 -36.25 6.54
C SER A 177 8.05 -35.26 5.40
N MET A 178 7.22 -34.25 5.63
CA MET A 178 6.98 -33.17 4.65
C MET A 178 8.30 -32.44 4.33
N ALA A 179 9.07 -32.06 5.33
CA ALA A 179 10.34 -31.36 5.13
C ALA A 179 11.36 -32.20 4.33
N ARG A 180 11.44 -33.52 4.61
CA ARG A 180 12.31 -34.44 3.84
C ARG A 180 11.86 -34.56 2.36
N CYS A 181 10.56 -34.61 2.11
CA CYS A 181 10.01 -34.61 0.75
C CYS A 181 10.31 -33.29 0.03
N ALA A 182 10.08 -32.17 0.71
CA ALA A 182 10.34 -30.84 0.20
C ALA A 182 11.82 -30.66 -0.19
N ALA A 183 12.74 -31.10 0.69
CA ALA A 183 14.18 -31.02 0.43
C ALA A 183 14.60 -31.79 -0.83
N LYS A 184 14.00 -32.98 -1.10
CA LYS A 184 14.24 -33.75 -2.32
C LYS A 184 13.78 -33.05 -3.59
N LEU A 185 12.82 -32.11 -3.47
CA LEU A 185 12.30 -31.31 -4.57
C LEU A 185 13.03 -29.97 -4.73
N GLY A 186 14.07 -29.72 -3.92
CA GLY A 186 14.84 -28.49 -3.99
C GLY A 186 14.25 -27.33 -3.20
N ILE A 187 13.27 -27.57 -2.33
CA ILE A 187 12.76 -26.55 -1.38
C ILE A 187 13.86 -26.24 -0.35
N GLU A 188 14.13 -24.98 -0.14
CA GLU A 188 15.25 -24.47 0.67
C GLU A 188 14.85 -24.08 2.08
N LEU A 189 13.55 -23.79 2.30
CA LEU A 189 13.02 -23.35 3.58
C LEU A 189 11.68 -24.02 3.87
N PHE A 190 11.56 -24.67 5.01
CA PHE A 190 10.31 -25.21 5.53
C PHE A 190 9.83 -24.34 6.68
N VAL A 191 8.57 -23.89 6.63
CA VAL A 191 7.93 -23.03 7.64
C VAL A 191 6.79 -23.78 8.29
N LEU A 192 6.86 -23.93 9.62
CA LEU A 192 5.73 -24.33 10.43
C LEU A 192 4.87 -23.10 10.71
N ASP A 193 3.62 -23.16 10.27
CA ASP A 193 2.62 -22.12 10.46
C ASP A 193 1.87 -22.28 11.79
N ASP A 194 0.61 -21.94 11.88
CA ASP A 194 -0.23 -22.04 13.07
C ASP A 194 -0.27 -23.46 13.66
N GLY A 195 -0.64 -23.54 14.95
CA GLY A 195 -0.75 -24.80 15.70
C GLY A 195 0.51 -25.20 16.45
N TRP A 196 1.65 -24.53 16.27
CA TRP A 196 2.89 -24.81 17.01
C TRP A 196 2.78 -24.52 18.53
N PHE A 197 1.85 -23.67 18.89
CA PHE A 197 1.53 -23.29 20.29
C PHE A 197 0.45 -24.20 20.91
N GLY A 198 -0.01 -25.20 20.19
CA GLY A 198 -1.03 -26.13 20.63
C GLY A 198 -0.62 -26.93 21.84
N ALA A 199 -1.57 -27.28 22.62
CA ALA A 199 -1.63 -27.81 23.95
C ALA A 199 -0.62 -28.85 24.37
#